data_a9296d0fabc5b55a2a3fc2826121c6b6
#
_entry.id   a9296d0fabc5b55a2a3fc2826121c6b6
#
_cell.length_a   1.000
_cell.length_b   1.000
_cell.length_c   1.000
_cell.angle_alpha   90.00
_cell.angle_beta   90.00
_cell.angle_gamma   90.00
#
_symmetry.space_group_name_H-M   'P 1'
#
loop_
_entity.id
_entity.type
_entity.pdbx_description
1 polymer ?
#
loop_
_entity_poly.entity_id
_entity_poly.type
_entity_poly.pdbx_seq_one_letter_code
_entity_poly.pdbx_strand_id
1 'polypeptide(L)' 'MYELYFDGGAVPNPGVGGAGAVLFKAKTETHAISVFVGENETNNTCEYTGLIKGLELAIENNITDLKK' A
#
# COMPACT_ATOMS: atom_id res chain seq x y z
N MET A 1 -13.64 -3.37 -12.57
CA MET A 1 -12.23 -3.01 -12.41
C MET A 1 -11.94 -2.67 -10.95
N TYR A 2 -10.85 -3.17 -10.45
CA TYR A 2 -10.41 -2.84 -9.10
C TYR A 2 -9.60 -1.55 -9.09
N GLU A 3 -9.65 -0.85 -7.96
CA GLU A 3 -8.83 0.34 -7.76
C GLU A 3 -7.87 0.10 -6.59
N LEU A 4 -6.63 0.51 -6.75
CA LEU A 4 -5.62 0.42 -5.72
C LEU A 4 -5.34 1.81 -5.16
N TYR A 5 -5.46 1.94 -3.85
CA TYR A 5 -5.01 3.11 -3.13
C TYR A 5 -3.90 2.68 -2.18
N PHE A 6 -2.85 3.46 -2.12
CA PHE A 6 -1.74 3.17 -1.24
C PHE A 6 -1.19 4.46 -0.65
N ASP A 7 -0.58 4.34 0.51
CA ASP A 7 0.03 5.47 1.19
C ASP A 7 1.13 4.96 2.10
N GLY A 8 2.05 5.85 2.46
CA GLY A 8 3.09 5.53 3.39
C GLY A 8 3.78 6.80 3.86
N GLY A 9 4.37 6.72 5.03
CA GLY A 9 5.06 7.84 5.58
C GLY A 9 5.91 7.47 6.78
N ALA A 10 6.78 8.39 7.15
CA ALA A 10 7.66 8.24 8.31
C ALA A 10 7.52 9.45 9.23
N VAL A 11 7.56 9.20 10.55
CA VAL A 11 7.43 10.25 11.54
C VAL A 11 8.51 10.05 12.61
N PRO A 12 9.47 10.98 12.74
CA PRO A 12 9.72 12.08 11.80
C PRO A 12 10.21 11.56 10.45
N ASN A 13 10.38 12.42 9.48
CA ASN A 13 10.88 12.01 8.15
C ASN A 13 12.34 12.49 8.01
N PRO A 14 13.39 11.61 8.09
CA PRO A 14 13.26 10.15 8.24
C PRO A 14 12.93 9.73 9.68
N GLY A 15 12.38 8.52 9.82
CA GLY A 15 12.05 7.99 11.13
C GLY A 15 11.24 6.71 11.04
N VAL A 16 10.41 6.47 12.05
CA VAL A 16 9.55 5.29 12.09
C VAL A 16 8.56 5.36 10.95
N GLY A 17 8.58 4.35 10.09
CA GLY A 17 7.77 4.33 8.87
C GLY A 17 6.75 3.21 8.82
N GLY A 18 5.63 3.52 8.20
CA GLY A 18 4.58 2.57 7.94
C GLY A 18 4.01 2.77 6.54
N ALA A 19 3.34 1.76 6.02
CA ALA A 19 2.73 1.81 4.72
C ALA A 19 1.44 1.01 4.72
N GLY A 20 0.55 1.35 3.82
CA GLY A 20 -0.71 0.65 3.67
C GLY A 20 -1.21 0.67 2.25
N ALA A 21 -2.09 -0.27 1.93
CA ALA A 21 -2.74 -0.34 0.64
C ALA A 21 -4.13 -0.89 0.80
N VAL A 22 -5.04 -0.44 -0.04
CA VAL A 22 -6.43 -0.86 -0.02
C VAL A 22 -6.90 -1.10 -1.45
N LEU A 23 -7.61 -2.20 -1.65
CA LEU A 23 -8.22 -2.52 -2.93
C LEU A 23 -9.73 -2.32 -2.82
N PHE A 24 -10.28 -1.63 -3.82
CA PHE A 24 -11.71 -1.39 -3.93
C PHE A 24 -12.23 -2.00 -5.22
N LYS A 25 -13.44 -2.52 -5.17
CA LYS A 25 -14.19 -2.90 -6.37
C LYS A 25 -15.57 -2.31 -6.26
N ALA A 26 -15.95 -1.51 -7.28
CA ALA A 26 -17.26 -0.84 -7.30
C ALA A 26 -17.48 -0.02 -6.01
N LYS A 27 -16.45 0.69 -5.57
CA LYS A 27 -16.45 1.54 -4.37
C LYS A 27 -16.60 0.77 -3.06
N THR A 28 -16.45 -0.55 -3.10
CA THR A 28 -16.48 -1.38 -1.91
C THR A 28 -15.07 -1.87 -1.61
N GLU A 29 -14.61 -1.65 -0.39
CA GLU A 29 -13.31 -2.15 0.02
C GLU A 29 -13.34 -3.68 0.05
N THR A 30 -12.43 -4.31 -0.68
CA THR A 30 -12.34 -5.77 -0.75
C THR A 30 -11.15 -6.32 0.01
N HIS A 31 -10.03 -5.60 0.00
CA HIS A 31 -8.80 -6.07 0.63
C HIS A 31 -8.05 -4.87 1.18
N ALA A 32 -7.36 -5.07 2.29
CA ALA A 32 -6.53 -4.03 2.89
C ALA A 32 -5.30 -4.67 3.53
N ILE A 33 -4.20 -3.93 3.54
CA ILE A 33 -2.98 -4.37 4.21
C ILE A 33 -2.29 -3.14 4.81
N SER A 34 -1.69 -3.32 5.97
CA SER A 34 -0.83 -2.30 6.57
C SER A 34 0.42 -2.99 7.09
N VAL A 35 1.56 -2.33 6.94
CA VAL A 35 2.85 -2.90 7.33
C VAL A 35 3.71 -1.86 8.03
N PHE A 36 4.52 -2.33 8.95
CA PHE A 36 5.62 -1.55 9.51
C PHE A 36 6.79 -1.65 8.53
N VAL A 37 7.35 -0.51 8.13
CA VAL A 37 8.44 -0.50 7.16
C VAL A 37 9.79 -0.55 7.84
N GLY A 38 10.02 0.27 8.83
CA GLY A 38 11.28 0.30 9.53
C GLY A 38 11.35 1.47 10.50
N GLU A 39 12.49 1.57 11.22
CA GLU A 39 12.68 2.59 12.25
C GLU A 39 13.43 3.81 11.75
N ASN A 40 13.98 3.74 10.53
CA ASN A 40 14.76 4.84 9.97
C ASN A 40 14.48 4.93 8.47
N GLU A 41 13.24 5.27 8.13
CA GLU A 41 12.74 5.28 6.76
C GLU A 41 12.39 6.68 6.32
N THR A 42 12.23 6.86 5.02
CA THR A 42 11.75 8.10 4.44
C THR A 42 10.32 7.94 3.95
N ASN A 43 9.63 9.08 3.75
CA ASN A 43 8.27 9.05 3.18
C ASN A 43 8.26 8.32 1.83
N ASN A 44 9.25 8.60 0.97
CA ASN A 44 9.32 7.96 -0.35
C ASN A 44 9.44 6.44 -0.25
N THR A 45 10.31 5.95 0.61
CA THR A 45 10.47 4.50 0.81
C THR A 45 9.17 3.86 1.30
N CYS A 46 8.50 4.51 2.24
CA CYS A 46 7.24 4.00 2.78
C CYS A 46 6.15 4.00 1.71
N GLU A 47 6.08 5.05 0.89
CA GLU A 47 5.09 5.14 -0.17
C GLU A 47 5.30 4.03 -1.21
N TYR A 48 6.53 3.80 -1.64
CA TYR A 48 6.83 2.71 -2.56
C TYR A 48 6.53 1.35 -1.95
N THR A 49 6.80 1.18 -0.67
CA THR A 49 6.46 -0.07 0.02
C THR A 49 4.95 -0.31 -0.01
N GLY A 50 4.16 0.75 0.21
CA GLY A 50 2.71 0.64 0.11
C GLY A 50 2.24 0.21 -1.28
N LEU A 51 2.83 0.77 -2.32
CA LEU A 51 2.51 0.40 -3.69
C LEU A 51 2.86 -1.07 -3.96
N ILE A 52 4.07 -1.50 -3.58
CA ILE A 52 4.52 -2.88 -3.79
C ILE A 52 3.61 -3.86 -3.05
N LYS A 53 3.29 -3.57 -1.79
CA LYS A 53 2.42 -4.45 -1.00
C LYS A 53 1.01 -4.51 -1.58
N GLY A 54 0.51 -3.40 -2.10
CA GLY A 54 -0.79 -3.39 -2.78
C GLY A 54 -0.80 -4.23 -4.03
N LEU A 55 0.26 -4.16 -4.83
CA LEU A 55 0.38 -4.98 -6.04
C LEU A 55 0.52 -6.46 -5.69
N GLU A 56 1.29 -6.80 -4.65
CA GLU A 56 1.39 -8.17 -4.18
C GLU A 56 0.04 -8.71 -3.71
N LEU A 57 -0.71 -7.89 -3.00
CA LEU A 57 -2.04 -8.26 -2.53
C LEU A 57 -2.97 -8.57 -3.72
N ALA A 58 -2.90 -7.77 -4.77
CA ALA A 58 -3.68 -8.00 -5.98
C ALA A 58 -3.29 -9.31 -6.66
N ILE A 59 -1.99 -9.58 -6.78
CA ILE A 59 -1.48 -10.80 -7.38
C ILE A 59 -1.95 -12.03 -6.59
N GLU A 60 -1.85 -11.98 -5.26
CA GLU A 60 -2.28 -13.07 -4.40
C GLU A 60 -3.76 -13.42 -4.56
N ASN A 61 -4.56 -12.42 -4.94
CA ASN A 61 -6.00 -12.59 -5.10
C ASN A 61 -6.43 -12.69 -6.56
N ASN A 62 -5.48 -12.91 -7.48
CA ASN A 62 -5.72 -13.08 -8.91
C ASN A 62 -6.45 -11.89 -9.54
N ILE A 63 -6.18 -10.70 -9.05
CA ILE A 63 -6.74 -9.47 -9.59
C ILE A 63 -5.83 -8.97 -10.69
N THR A 64 -6.33 -8.93 -11.92
CA THR A 64 -5.54 -8.52 -13.09
C THR A 64 -6.03 -7.21 -13.71
N ASP A 65 -7.24 -6.79 -13.41
CA ASP A 65 -7.82 -5.55 -13.93
C ASP A 65 -7.75 -4.46 -12.85
N LEU A 66 -6.58 -3.87 -12.72
CA LEU A 66 -6.28 -2.95 -11.63
C LEU A 66 -6.00 -1.54 -12.15
N LYS A 67 -6.67 -0.57 -11.55
CA LYS A 67 -6.41 0.85 -11.77
C LYS A 67 -5.76 1.43 -10.52
N LYS A 68 -4.71 2.15 -10.72
CA LYS A 68 -3.98 2.80 -9.64
C LYS A 68 -4.44 4.25 -9.45
#